data_8d943d2eaf539be7afcd2acf543303a7
#
_entry.id   8d943d2eaf539be7afcd2acf543303a7
#
_cell.length_a   1.000
_cell.length_b   1.000
_cell.length_c   1.000
_cell.angle_alpha   90.00
_cell.angle_beta   90.00
_cell.angle_gamma   90.00
#
_symmetry.space_group_name_H-M   'P 1'
#
loop_
_entity.id
_entity.type
_entity.pdbx_description
1 polymer ?
#
loop_
_entity_poly.entity_id
_entity_poly.type
_entity_poly.pdbx_seq_one_letter_code
_entity_poly.pdbx_strand_id
1 'polypeptide(L)'
;MIAKKPPMGWNSWNTFGDKINEQLIKEMADRIVEDGYRDLGYEYIIIDDCWSLRERVDGKLVADPALFPNGMKALADYIHSKGLKFGMYSCAGTKTCAGYPSSYGHEFSDAKQFAEWGVDYLKYDFCYFPVSGDAKNAYLTMAMALRSTGRDILFAACNWGMYDPSGWMRSHGAHSYRSTGDIFDGPKSYKDLFISQVENVENNAPGCWNDMDMLIVGMHGNGNVGIGGCSDLQYLQHFAMWAFLGSPLIIGADLRKLDEANKKILFCKGLIEINQDEECRPPFLVDHDDTRKYTFAKLLSGNRIAIAFFNLAAEDQWSQNVGICFDDLGIHSESGIRLQLTDAITGEDLGIYEDSYATKIAPDESKVIIAQLIFPE
;
A
#
# COMPACT_ATOMS: atom_id res chain seq x y z
N MET A 1 -1.45 4.29 18.91
CA MET A 1 -2.14 3.36 17.98
C MET A 1 -1.20 3.17 16.80
N ILE A 2 -0.78 1.96 16.54
CA ILE A 2 0.03 1.59 15.38
C ILE A 2 -0.86 1.66 14.13
N ALA A 3 -0.30 2.07 12.98
CA ALA A 3 -1.00 2.20 11.70
C ALA A 3 -2.30 3.03 11.79
N LYS A 4 -2.23 4.21 12.42
CA LYS A 4 -3.36 5.15 12.44
C LYS A 4 -3.79 5.53 11.02
N LYS A 5 -2.84 5.63 10.10
CA LYS A 5 -2.99 5.87 8.64
C LYS A 5 -2.41 4.69 7.86
N PRO A 6 -2.76 4.50 6.57
CA PRO A 6 -2.12 3.50 5.74
C PRO A 6 -0.59 3.70 5.74
N PRO A 7 0.22 2.65 5.94
CA PRO A 7 1.67 2.79 5.93
C PRO A 7 2.19 3.17 4.55
N MET A 8 3.23 4.01 4.52
CA MET A 8 3.94 4.42 3.31
C MET A 8 5.43 4.12 3.46
N GLY A 9 6.06 3.66 2.38
CA GLY A 9 7.48 3.31 2.42
C GLY A 9 8.00 2.66 1.15
N TRP A 10 9.03 1.86 1.30
CA TRP A 10 9.69 1.11 0.23
C TRP A 10 9.98 -0.33 0.67
N ASN A 11 9.88 -1.28 -0.27
CA ASN A 11 10.18 -2.70 -0.05
C ASN A 11 11.06 -3.24 -1.18
N SER A 12 11.98 -4.13 -0.84
CA SER A 12 13.03 -4.61 -1.74
C SER A 12 12.56 -5.63 -2.80
N TRP A 13 11.40 -6.28 -2.62
CA TRP A 13 11.05 -7.49 -3.38
C TRP A 13 10.84 -7.25 -4.88
N ASN A 14 9.98 -6.29 -5.23
CA ASN A 14 9.51 -6.17 -6.60
C ASN A 14 10.62 -5.89 -7.60
N THR A 15 11.61 -5.10 -7.23
CA THR A 15 12.76 -4.84 -8.09
C THR A 15 13.89 -5.85 -7.91
N PHE A 16 14.23 -6.18 -6.66
CA PHE A 16 15.51 -6.85 -6.39
C PHE A 16 15.39 -8.34 -6.11
N GLY A 17 14.23 -8.84 -5.63
CA GLY A 17 14.08 -10.25 -5.26
C GLY A 17 15.16 -10.67 -4.26
N ASP A 18 15.99 -11.64 -4.64
CA ASP A 18 17.13 -12.16 -3.86
C ASP A 18 18.42 -11.33 -3.99
N LYS A 19 18.45 -10.31 -4.85
CA LYS A 19 19.64 -9.47 -5.13
C LYS A 19 19.73 -8.30 -4.17
N ILE A 20 19.71 -8.58 -2.88
CA ILE A 20 19.75 -7.58 -1.81
C ILE A 20 21.06 -7.65 -1.03
N ASN A 21 21.47 -6.54 -0.44
CA ASN A 21 22.58 -6.46 0.50
C ASN A 21 22.46 -5.19 1.37
N GLU A 22 23.27 -5.10 2.41
CA GLU A 22 23.25 -3.98 3.35
C GLU A 22 23.45 -2.61 2.66
N GLN A 23 24.36 -2.54 1.68
CA GLN A 23 24.67 -1.30 0.97
C GLN A 23 23.45 -0.82 0.16
N LEU A 24 22.78 -1.73 -0.56
CA LEU A 24 21.56 -1.42 -1.30
C LEU A 24 20.47 -0.83 -0.39
N ILE A 25 20.24 -1.46 0.76
CA ILE A 25 19.20 -1.00 1.69
C ILE A 25 19.52 0.40 2.24
N LYS A 26 20.81 0.67 2.55
CA LYS A 26 21.26 1.99 2.97
C LYS A 26 21.06 3.04 1.87
N GLU A 27 21.39 2.72 0.62
CA GLU A 27 21.17 3.60 -0.53
C GLU A 27 19.68 3.93 -0.72
N MET A 28 18.78 2.97 -0.56
CA MET A 28 17.35 3.24 -0.64
C MET A 28 16.89 4.15 0.51
N ALA A 29 17.37 3.93 1.74
CA ALA A 29 17.09 4.80 2.88
C ALA A 29 17.59 6.23 2.64
N ASP A 30 18.80 6.39 2.08
CA ASP A 30 19.34 7.69 1.72
C ASP A 30 18.48 8.37 0.66
N ARG A 31 18.07 7.68 -0.40
CA ARG A 31 17.21 8.23 -1.45
C ARG A 31 15.84 8.66 -0.93
N ILE A 32 15.23 7.91 -0.01
CA ILE A 32 13.96 8.30 0.63
C ILE A 32 14.08 9.68 1.31
N VAL A 33 15.23 9.97 1.92
CA VAL A 33 15.48 11.25 2.60
C VAL A 33 15.91 12.34 1.62
N GLU A 34 16.92 12.06 0.78
CA GLU A 34 17.54 13.05 -0.12
C GLU A 34 16.58 13.54 -1.20
N ASP A 35 15.73 12.66 -1.73
CA ASP A 35 14.75 13.01 -2.76
C ASP A 35 13.44 13.57 -2.16
N GLY A 36 13.27 13.59 -0.82
CA GLY A 36 12.11 14.21 -0.15
C GLY A 36 10.89 13.29 0.05
N TYR A 37 10.99 11.99 -0.21
CA TYR A 37 9.89 11.04 0.01
C TYR A 37 9.47 10.99 1.49
N ARG A 38 10.43 11.02 2.42
CA ARG A 38 10.17 11.03 3.87
C ARG A 38 9.23 12.18 4.27
N ASP A 39 9.41 13.36 3.70
CA ASP A 39 8.64 14.55 4.05
C ASP A 39 7.19 14.47 3.54
N LEU A 40 6.90 13.51 2.65
CA LEU A 40 5.56 13.14 2.19
C LEU A 40 4.94 11.97 2.99
N GLY A 41 5.69 11.38 3.92
CA GLY A 41 5.22 10.29 4.76
C GLY A 41 5.70 8.88 4.39
N TYR A 42 6.58 8.72 3.39
CA TYR A 42 7.22 7.44 3.10
C TYR A 42 8.30 7.17 4.13
N GLU A 43 7.95 6.47 5.21
CA GLU A 43 8.82 6.33 6.38
C GLU A 43 9.38 4.93 6.60
N TYR A 44 8.83 3.89 5.96
CA TYR A 44 9.27 2.52 6.14
C TYR A 44 10.28 2.10 5.07
N ILE A 45 11.39 1.47 5.49
CA ILE A 45 12.36 0.76 4.64
C ILE A 45 12.28 -0.72 5.00
N ILE A 46 11.76 -1.53 4.09
CA ILE A 46 11.41 -2.92 4.35
C ILE A 46 12.31 -3.85 3.53
N ILE A 47 13.04 -4.72 4.22
CA ILE A 47 13.71 -5.86 3.60
C ILE A 47 12.70 -6.99 3.50
N ASP A 48 12.49 -7.50 2.28
CA ASP A 48 11.65 -8.65 2.01
C ASP A 48 12.42 -9.97 2.25
N ASP A 49 12.05 -11.08 1.63
CA ASP A 49 12.68 -12.40 1.78
C ASP A 49 14.19 -12.41 1.42
N CYS A 50 14.88 -13.50 1.65
CA CYS A 50 16.29 -13.75 1.26
C CYS A 50 17.36 -13.02 2.09
N TRP A 51 17.03 -12.50 3.27
CA TRP A 51 17.98 -11.76 4.11
C TRP A 51 18.79 -12.66 5.07
N SER A 52 18.29 -13.85 5.39
CA SER A 52 18.88 -14.74 6.41
C SER A 52 19.76 -15.82 5.79
N LEU A 53 20.51 -16.51 6.63
CA LEU A 53 21.10 -17.82 6.28
C LEU A 53 20.01 -18.84 5.96
N ARG A 54 20.36 -19.87 5.19
CA ARG A 54 19.47 -20.97 4.79
C ARG A 54 19.07 -21.90 5.94
N GLU A 55 19.71 -21.78 7.09
CA GLU A 55 19.45 -22.56 8.29
C GLU A 55 19.52 -21.65 9.52
N ARG A 56 18.78 -22.06 10.57
CA ARG A 56 18.91 -21.41 11.88
C ARG A 56 20.23 -21.82 12.53
N VAL A 57 20.84 -20.90 13.25
CA VAL A 57 22.03 -21.16 14.08
C VAL A 57 21.61 -21.08 15.54
N ASP A 58 21.82 -22.15 16.29
CA ASP A 58 21.39 -22.27 17.70
C ASP A 58 19.91 -21.90 17.91
N GLY A 59 19.06 -22.32 16.98
CA GLY A 59 17.62 -22.05 16.98
C GLY A 59 17.21 -20.63 16.56
N LYS A 60 18.15 -19.74 16.27
CA LYS A 60 17.88 -18.32 15.90
C LYS A 60 17.97 -18.10 14.41
N LEU A 61 17.20 -17.12 13.91
CA LEU A 61 17.41 -16.53 12.59
C LEU A 61 18.71 -15.71 12.59
N VAL A 62 19.51 -15.86 11.56
CA VAL A 62 20.78 -15.13 11.42
C VAL A 62 20.81 -14.44 10.07
N ALA A 63 21.09 -13.14 10.05
CA ALA A 63 21.36 -12.41 8.83
C ALA A 63 22.53 -13.05 8.07
N ASP A 64 22.41 -13.18 6.75
CA ASP A 64 23.53 -13.70 5.95
C ASP A 64 24.73 -12.72 6.04
N PRO A 65 25.86 -13.10 6.64
CA PRO A 65 26.98 -12.18 6.82
C PRO A 65 27.67 -11.78 5.50
N ALA A 66 27.43 -12.51 4.41
CA ALA A 66 27.90 -12.12 3.08
C ALA A 66 27.09 -10.97 2.50
N LEU A 67 25.80 -10.87 2.87
CA LEU A 67 24.89 -9.82 2.43
C LEU A 67 24.80 -8.67 3.44
N PHE A 68 24.80 -8.98 4.73
CA PHE A 68 24.60 -8.05 5.84
C PHE A 68 25.72 -8.19 6.88
N PRO A 69 26.95 -7.77 6.55
CA PRO A 69 28.15 -8.04 7.37
C PRO A 69 28.08 -7.40 8.76
N ASN A 70 27.33 -6.30 8.93
CA ASN A 70 27.17 -5.63 10.23
C ASN A 70 25.91 -6.09 11.00
N GLY A 71 25.10 -6.99 10.40
CA GLY A 71 23.87 -7.52 10.98
C GLY A 71 22.70 -6.53 11.00
N MET A 72 21.51 -7.05 11.34
CA MET A 72 20.25 -6.31 11.24
C MET A 72 20.15 -5.17 12.25
N LYS A 73 20.72 -5.31 13.44
CA LYS A 73 20.68 -4.23 14.44
C LYS A 73 21.42 -2.97 13.97
N ALA A 74 22.60 -3.12 13.39
CA ALA A 74 23.37 -1.98 12.86
C ALA A 74 22.66 -1.33 11.66
N LEU A 75 22.03 -2.13 10.82
CA LEU A 75 21.24 -1.61 9.70
C LEU A 75 19.98 -0.86 10.18
N ALA A 76 19.27 -1.40 11.17
CA ALA A 76 18.15 -0.71 11.81
C ALA A 76 18.57 0.63 12.41
N ASP A 77 19.70 0.68 13.14
CA ASP A 77 20.23 1.91 13.74
C ASP A 77 20.59 2.95 12.67
N TYR A 78 21.14 2.50 11.53
CA TYR A 78 21.39 3.38 10.38
C TYR A 78 20.10 4.01 9.85
N ILE A 79 19.08 3.18 9.59
CA ILE A 79 17.77 3.62 9.09
C ILE A 79 17.10 4.58 10.08
N HIS A 80 17.12 4.25 11.37
CA HIS A 80 16.60 5.13 12.43
C HIS A 80 17.34 6.47 12.51
N SER A 81 18.67 6.48 12.27
CA SER A 81 19.46 7.72 12.24
C SER A 81 19.01 8.69 11.14
N LYS A 82 18.32 8.20 10.11
CA LYS A 82 17.73 9.00 9.03
C LYS A 82 16.28 9.46 9.34
N GLY A 83 15.75 9.11 10.53
CA GLY A 83 14.35 9.39 10.90
C GLY A 83 13.35 8.47 10.20
N LEU A 84 13.80 7.32 9.73
CA LEU A 84 12.99 6.29 9.06
C LEU A 84 12.74 5.10 9.99
N LYS A 85 11.85 4.20 9.59
CA LYS A 85 11.47 2.99 10.29
C LYS A 85 11.95 1.75 9.53
N PHE A 86 12.43 0.75 10.27
CA PHE A 86 13.00 -0.47 9.70
C PHE A 86 11.98 -1.60 9.65
N GLY A 87 11.78 -2.21 8.49
CA GLY A 87 10.92 -3.36 8.28
C GLY A 87 11.67 -4.61 7.87
N MET A 88 11.12 -5.76 8.27
CA MET A 88 11.63 -7.07 7.92
C MET A 88 10.51 -8.02 7.47
N TYR A 89 10.90 -9.20 7.01
CA TYR A 89 10.05 -10.25 6.47
C TYR A 89 10.23 -11.56 7.23
N SER A 90 9.14 -12.28 7.42
CA SER A 90 9.10 -13.68 7.81
C SER A 90 7.83 -14.35 7.26
N CYS A 91 7.54 -15.59 7.68
CA CYS A 91 6.43 -16.36 7.11
C CYS A 91 5.76 -17.22 8.19
N ALA A 92 4.44 -17.42 8.06
CA ALA A 92 3.61 -18.26 8.90
C ALA A 92 3.74 -19.77 8.57
N GLY A 93 4.24 -20.12 7.40
CA GLY A 93 4.45 -21.50 7.01
C GLY A 93 5.83 -22.03 7.42
N THR A 94 6.13 -23.27 7.09
CA THR A 94 7.36 -23.97 7.51
C THR A 94 8.63 -23.42 6.86
N LYS A 95 8.50 -22.66 5.76
CA LYS A 95 9.57 -21.94 5.06
C LYS A 95 9.03 -20.62 4.52
N THR A 96 9.93 -19.67 4.25
CA THR A 96 9.61 -18.48 3.47
C THR A 96 9.34 -18.82 2.00
N CYS A 97 8.81 -17.88 1.21
CA CYS A 97 8.49 -18.12 -0.20
C CYS A 97 9.74 -18.51 -1.02
N ALA A 98 10.90 -17.96 -0.70
CA ALA A 98 12.19 -18.35 -1.32
C ALA A 98 12.87 -19.55 -0.63
N GLY A 99 12.20 -20.23 0.32
CA GLY A 99 12.66 -21.47 0.94
C GLY A 99 13.64 -21.28 2.09
N TYR A 100 13.71 -20.09 2.68
CA TYR A 100 14.51 -19.79 3.88
C TYR A 100 13.79 -20.23 5.16
N PRO A 101 14.47 -20.25 6.32
CA PRO A 101 13.83 -20.47 7.62
C PRO A 101 12.75 -19.42 7.89
N SER A 102 11.59 -19.89 8.33
CA SER A 102 10.44 -19.04 8.71
C SER A 102 10.30 -18.97 10.23
N SER A 103 9.31 -18.22 10.70
CA SER A 103 9.00 -18.14 12.14
C SER A 103 8.03 -19.22 12.63
N TYR A 104 7.61 -20.17 11.80
CA TYR A 104 6.71 -21.26 12.18
C TYR A 104 7.27 -22.06 13.36
N GLY A 105 6.56 -22.09 14.48
CA GLY A 105 6.98 -22.73 15.72
C GLY A 105 8.07 -21.99 16.51
N HIS A 106 8.44 -20.77 16.06
CA HIS A 106 9.45 -19.91 16.69
C HIS A 106 8.96 -18.48 16.91
N GLU A 107 7.66 -18.23 16.80
CA GLU A 107 7.07 -16.89 16.70
C GLU A 107 7.52 -15.99 17.87
N PHE A 108 7.48 -16.47 19.10
CA PHE A 108 7.87 -15.68 20.28
C PHE A 108 9.37 -15.42 20.37
N SER A 109 10.21 -16.39 20.01
CA SER A 109 11.66 -16.19 20.00
C SER A 109 12.10 -15.23 18.89
N ASP A 110 11.49 -15.35 17.72
CA ASP A 110 11.79 -14.50 16.57
C ASP A 110 11.25 -13.08 16.78
N ALA A 111 10.02 -12.92 17.30
CA ALA A 111 9.48 -11.60 17.64
C ALA A 111 10.37 -10.85 18.64
N LYS A 112 10.89 -11.55 19.67
CA LYS A 112 11.86 -10.99 20.61
C LYS A 112 13.13 -10.54 19.89
N GLN A 113 13.66 -11.38 18.99
CA GLN A 113 14.85 -11.07 18.21
C GLN A 113 14.62 -9.86 17.28
N PHE A 114 13.47 -9.78 16.61
CA PHE A 114 13.10 -8.62 15.80
C PHE A 114 13.02 -7.34 16.63
N ALA A 115 12.44 -7.41 17.82
CA ALA A 115 12.41 -6.27 18.74
C ALA A 115 13.81 -5.84 19.21
N GLU A 116 14.71 -6.80 19.52
CA GLU A 116 16.11 -6.54 19.88
C GLU A 116 16.90 -5.89 18.74
N TRP A 117 16.58 -6.23 17.49
CA TRP A 117 17.16 -5.59 16.30
C TRP A 117 16.60 -4.21 16.00
N GLY A 118 15.47 -3.84 16.63
CA GLY A 118 14.84 -2.54 16.39
C GLY A 118 13.89 -2.53 15.21
N VAL A 119 13.29 -3.66 14.87
CA VAL A 119 12.29 -3.76 13.80
C VAL A 119 11.02 -2.99 14.18
N ASP A 120 10.46 -2.23 13.23
CA ASP A 120 9.24 -1.43 13.35
C ASP A 120 8.08 -1.95 12.49
N TYR A 121 8.36 -2.85 11.54
CA TYR A 121 7.40 -3.41 10.61
C TYR A 121 7.77 -4.86 10.30
N LEU A 122 6.81 -5.78 10.38
CA LEU A 122 6.98 -7.17 9.99
C LEU A 122 5.98 -7.54 8.90
N LYS A 123 6.46 -7.80 7.67
CA LYS A 123 5.69 -8.53 6.66
C LYS A 123 5.71 -10.01 6.99
N TYR A 124 4.53 -10.62 7.11
CA TYR A 124 4.39 -12.01 7.54
C TYR A 124 3.59 -12.80 6.53
N ASP A 125 4.30 -13.58 5.72
CA ASP A 125 3.79 -14.28 4.55
C ASP A 125 3.14 -15.63 4.88
N PHE A 126 2.70 -16.38 3.86
CA PHE A 126 1.90 -17.60 4.04
C PHE A 126 2.44 -18.82 3.28
N CYS A 127 3.60 -18.73 2.62
CA CYS A 127 4.21 -19.79 1.84
C CYS A 127 4.48 -21.05 2.68
N TYR A 128 4.32 -22.22 2.08
CA TYR A 128 4.52 -23.53 2.74
C TYR A 128 3.70 -23.71 4.02
N PHE A 129 2.56 -23.07 4.12
CA PHE A 129 1.68 -23.24 5.29
C PHE A 129 1.11 -24.67 5.31
N PRO A 130 1.11 -25.40 6.45
CA PRO A 130 0.61 -26.75 6.53
C PRO A 130 -0.88 -26.84 6.16
N VAL A 131 -1.26 -27.80 5.31
CA VAL A 131 -2.65 -27.98 4.86
C VAL A 131 -3.63 -28.20 6.02
N SER A 132 -3.16 -28.84 7.11
CA SER A 132 -3.92 -29.05 8.34
C SER A 132 -3.84 -27.89 9.34
N GLY A 133 -3.12 -26.82 9.00
CA GLY A 133 -2.92 -25.69 9.89
C GLY A 133 -4.14 -24.76 9.95
N ASP A 134 -4.27 -24.05 11.05
CA ASP A 134 -5.26 -22.98 11.22
C ASP A 134 -4.58 -21.63 10.98
N ALA A 135 -4.90 -21.00 9.84
CA ALA A 135 -4.35 -19.72 9.44
C ALA A 135 -4.64 -18.62 10.47
N LYS A 136 -5.87 -18.57 11.01
CA LYS A 136 -6.25 -17.56 12.01
C LYS A 136 -5.41 -17.67 13.27
N ASN A 137 -5.20 -18.90 13.74
CA ASN A 137 -4.37 -19.15 14.91
C ASN A 137 -2.90 -18.80 14.66
N ALA A 138 -2.36 -19.07 13.46
CA ALA A 138 -0.97 -18.74 13.12
C ALA A 138 -0.71 -17.23 13.14
N TYR A 139 -1.59 -16.44 12.52
CA TYR A 139 -1.46 -14.98 12.54
C TYR A 139 -1.71 -14.39 13.94
N LEU A 140 -2.68 -14.91 14.70
CA LEU A 140 -2.89 -14.51 16.08
C LEU A 140 -1.66 -14.80 16.94
N THR A 141 -1.02 -15.96 16.77
CA THR A 141 0.18 -16.35 17.52
C THR A 141 1.32 -15.35 17.28
N MET A 142 1.60 -14.99 16.03
CA MET A 142 2.62 -13.98 15.72
C MET A 142 2.22 -12.60 16.24
N ALA A 143 0.97 -12.18 16.14
CA ALA A 143 0.50 -10.90 16.70
C ALA A 143 0.70 -10.85 18.23
N MET A 144 0.40 -11.93 18.94
CA MET A 144 0.65 -12.04 20.39
C MET A 144 2.15 -12.02 20.71
N ALA A 145 2.96 -12.72 19.91
CA ALA A 145 4.41 -12.73 20.06
C ALA A 145 5.00 -11.31 19.90
N LEU A 146 4.61 -10.58 18.87
CA LEU A 146 5.05 -9.20 18.65
C LEU A 146 4.64 -8.28 19.82
N ARG A 147 3.38 -8.36 20.26
CA ARG A 147 2.89 -7.57 21.42
C ARG A 147 3.66 -7.89 22.71
N SER A 148 4.04 -9.14 22.91
CA SER A 148 4.76 -9.56 24.12
C SER A 148 6.14 -8.92 24.26
N THR A 149 6.70 -8.39 23.17
CA THR A 149 8.00 -7.72 23.18
C THR A 149 7.96 -6.33 23.80
N GLY A 150 6.79 -5.71 23.89
CA GLY A 150 6.62 -4.31 24.33
C GLY A 150 7.06 -3.26 23.31
N ARG A 151 7.58 -3.66 22.13
CA ARG A 151 7.91 -2.76 21.04
C ARG A 151 6.72 -2.58 20.09
N ASP A 152 6.46 -1.37 19.65
CA ASP A 152 5.48 -1.07 18.61
C ASP A 152 6.01 -1.56 17.25
N ILE A 153 5.53 -2.71 16.78
CA ILE A 153 5.87 -3.31 15.48
C ILE A 153 4.60 -3.39 14.65
N LEU A 154 4.57 -2.74 13.49
CA LEU A 154 3.47 -2.86 12.54
C LEU A 154 3.46 -4.29 11.99
N PHE A 155 2.35 -5.00 12.20
CA PHE A 155 2.17 -6.37 11.72
C PHE A 155 1.40 -6.37 10.40
N ALA A 156 2.10 -6.61 9.30
CA ALA A 156 1.55 -6.70 7.94
C ALA A 156 1.36 -8.16 7.56
N ALA A 157 0.13 -8.63 7.69
CA ALA A 157 -0.24 -10.01 7.38
C ALA A 157 -0.41 -10.20 5.87
N CYS A 158 0.18 -11.27 5.30
CA CYS A 158 0.23 -11.50 3.87
C CYS A 158 -0.20 -12.93 3.54
N ASN A 159 -1.50 -13.17 3.33
CA ASN A 159 -2.04 -14.46 2.92
C ASN A 159 -2.72 -14.45 1.55
N TRP A 160 -2.43 -13.45 0.73
CA TRP A 160 -2.90 -13.31 -0.67
C TRP A 160 -4.42 -13.35 -0.83
N GLY A 161 -5.19 -12.92 0.16
CA GLY A 161 -6.65 -12.98 0.16
C GLY A 161 -7.23 -14.35 0.53
N MET A 162 -6.40 -15.34 0.84
CA MET A 162 -6.89 -16.67 1.23
C MET A 162 -7.65 -16.60 2.56
N TYR A 163 -8.73 -17.38 2.64
CA TYR A 163 -9.61 -17.48 3.84
C TYR A 163 -10.30 -16.17 4.24
N ASP A 164 -10.58 -15.29 3.28
CA ASP A 164 -11.26 -14.01 3.51
C ASP A 164 -10.66 -13.21 4.66
N PRO A 165 -9.44 -12.64 4.49
CA PRO A 165 -8.73 -11.95 5.55
C PRO A 165 -9.45 -10.70 6.06
N SER A 166 -10.28 -10.08 5.25
CA SER A 166 -11.06 -8.88 5.60
C SER A 166 -11.94 -9.11 6.84
N GLY A 167 -12.53 -10.29 6.94
CA GLY A 167 -13.44 -10.65 8.02
C GLY A 167 -12.76 -10.92 9.37
N TRP A 168 -11.42 -11.11 9.44
CA TRP A 168 -10.79 -11.55 10.70
C TRP A 168 -9.40 -10.99 11.02
N MET A 169 -8.60 -10.58 10.04
CA MET A 169 -7.20 -10.14 10.29
C MET A 169 -7.09 -9.02 11.32
N ARG A 170 -7.99 -8.04 11.27
CA ARG A 170 -8.04 -6.95 12.27
C ARG A 170 -8.19 -7.50 13.69
N SER A 171 -9.15 -8.40 13.93
CA SER A 171 -9.41 -8.98 15.26
C SER A 171 -8.28 -9.89 15.73
N HIS A 172 -7.45 -10.39 14.79
CA HIS A 172 -6.28 -11.21 15.08
C HIS A 172 -4.98 -10.40 15.18
N GLY A 173 -5.10 -9.07 15.24
CA GLY A 173 -4.02 -8.16 15.59
C GLY A 173 -3.16 -7.69 14.44
N ALA A 174 -3.57 -7.92 13.18
CA ALA A 174 -2.91 -7.34 12.03
C ALA A 174 -3.16 -5.82 11.94
N HIS A 175 -2.18 -5.08 11.43
CA HIS A 175 -2.24 -3.65 11.16
C HIS A 175 -2.39 -3.33 9.66
N SER A 176 -2.08 -4.30 8.80
CA SER A 176 -2.51 -4.39 7.41
C SER A 176 -2.64 -5.85 7.03
N TYR A 177 -3.46 -6.13 6.01
CA TYR A 177 -3.63 -7.48 5.50
C TYR A 177 -3.69 -7.47 3.97
N ARG A 178 -2.86 -8.30 3.37
CA ARG A 178 -2.83 -8.51 1.93
C ARG A 178 -4.07 -9.28 1.50
N SER A 179 -4.92 -8.63 0.71
CA SER A 179 -6.20 -9.16 0.24
C SER A 179 -6.18 -9.69 -1.19
N THR A 180 -5.05 -9.49 -1.88
CA THR A 180 -4.87 -9.81 -3.30
C THR A 180 -3.74 -10.81 -3.53
N GLY A 181 -3.74 -11.46 -4.68
CA GLY A 181 -2.54 -12.09 -5.23
C GLY A 181 -1.40 -11.10 -5.47
N ASP A 182 -0.24 -11.58 -5.88
CA ASP A 182 0.93 -10.73 -6.11
C ASP A 182 0.75 -9.84 -7.35
N ILE A 183 1.19 -8.59 -7.23
CA ILE A 183 1.21 -7.64 -8.33
C ILE A 183 2.41 -7.89 -9.24
N PHE A 184 2.19 -7.73 -10.54
CA PHE A 184 3.25 -7.71 -11.55
C PHE A 184 3.21 -6.38 -12.29
N ASP A 185 4.36 -5.95 -12.80
CA ASP A 185 4.48 -4.68 -13.50
C ASP A 185 3.90 -4.76 -14.92
N GLY A 186 2.58 -4.58 -14.99
CA GLY A 186 1.80 -4.59 -16.22
C GLY A 186 0.36 -4.16 -15.99
N PRO A 187 -0.30 -3.54 -16.99
CA PRO A 187 -1.61 -2.90 -16.81
C PRO A 187 -2.72 -3.89 -16.44
N LYS A 188 -2.68 -5.10 -16.95
CA LYS A 188 -3.66 -6.14 -16.57
C LYS A 188 -3.58 -6.48 -15.09
N SER A 189 -2.38 -6.55 -14.52
CA SER A 189 -2.17 -6.96 -13.13
C SER A 189 -2.84 -5.98 -12.16
N TYR A 190 -2.46 -4.69 -12.18
CA TYR A 190 -3.01 -3.73 -11.22
C TYR A 190 -4.52 -3.52 -11.41
N LYS A 191 -5.03 -3.59 -12.66
CA LYS A 191 -6.48 -3.47 -12.93
C LYS A 191 -7.27 -4.65 -12.37
N ASP A 192 -6.79 -5.87 -12.55
CA ASP A 192 -7.45 -7.07 -12.01
C ASP A 192 -7.44 -7.05 -10.48
N LEU A 193 -6.32 -6.64 -9.84
CA LEU A 193 -6.25 -6.49 -8.41
C LEU A 193 -7.23 -5.43 -7.91
N PHE A 194 -7.30 -4.26 -8.55
CA PHE A 194 -8.28 -3.22 -8.21
C PHE A 194 -9.71 -3.74 -8.29
N ILE A 195 -10.10 -4.37 -9.41
CA ILE A 195 -11.45 -4.91 -9.61
C ILE A 195 -11.79 -5.91 -8.49
N SER A 196 -10.85 -6.75 -8.09
CA SER A 196 -11.08 -7.73 -7.02
C SER A 196 -11.36 -7.10 -5.66
N GLN A 197 -11.05 -5.80 -5.47
CA GLN A 197 -11.17 -5.09 -4.21
C GLN A 197 -12.33 -4.10 -4.14
N VAL A 198 -13.02 -3.87 -5.25
CA VAL A 198 -14.12 -2.88 -5.32
C VAL A 198 -15.18 -3.08 -4.23
N GLU A 199 -15.49 -4.34 -3.89
CA GLU A 199 -16.47 -4.71 -2.86
C GLU A 199 -15.86 -4.85 -1.45
N ASN A 200 -14.53 -4.69 -1.30
CA ASN A 200 -13.82 -4.90 -0.02
C ASN A 200 -13.33 -3.60 0.64
N VAL A 201 -13.59 -2.45 0.04
CA VAL A 201 -13.04 -1.16 0.49
C VAL A 201 -13.56 -0.70 1.84
N GLU A 202 -14.75 -1.12 2.23
CA GLU A 202 -15.39 -0.77 3.50
C GLU A 202 -14.67 -1.34 4.74
N ASN A 203 -13.81 -2.33 4.56
CA ASN A 203 -13.05 -2.96 5.65
C ASN A 203 -11.82 -2.15 6.08
N ASN A 204 -11.49 -1.07 5.37
CA ASN A 204 -10.43 -0.15 5.73
C ASN A 204 -10.83 0.75 6.91
N ALA A 205 -10.00 0.79 7.94
CA ALA A 205 -10.18 1.72 9.05
C ALA A 205 -8.87 1.91 9.84
N PRO A 206 -8.73 2.99 10.63
CA PRO A 206 -7.57 3.21 11.48
C PRO A 206 -7.17 1.98 12.29
N GLY A 207 -5.88 1.64 12.23
CA GLY A 207 -5.29 0.50 12.93
C GLY A 207 -5.24 -0.79 12.13
N CYS A 208 -5.94 -0.92 10.97
CA CYS A 208 -5.77 -2.07 10.07
C CYS A 208 -6.25 -1.75 8.65
N TRP A 209 -5.41 -1.94 7.67
CA TRP A 209 -5.59 -1.51 6.28
C TRP A 209 -5.62 -2.68 5.31
N ASN A 210 -6.53 -2.61 4.34
CA ASN A 210 -6.57 -3.52 3.19
C ASN A 210 -5.38 -3.20 2.28
N ASP A 211 -4.48 -4.16 2.14
CA ASP A 211 -3.26 -4.06 1.33
C ASP A 211 -3.48 -4.75 -0.03
N MET A 212 -3.46 -3.96 -1.10
CA MET A 212 -3.60 -4.43 -2.47
C MET A 212 -2.26 -4.76 -3.13
N ASP A 213 -1.19 -4.88 -2.36
CA ASP A 213 0.20 -5.04 -2.76
C ASP A 213 0.93 -3.74 -3.10
N MET A 214 2.21 -3.85 -3.41
CA MET A 214 3.14 -2.75 -3.60
C MET A 214 2.84 -1.91 -4.84
N LEU A 215 3.35 -0.68 -4.83
CA LEU A 215 3.34 0.20 -6.00
C LEU A 215 4.41 -0.24 -7.02
N ILE A 216 3.99 -0.38 -8.28
CA ILE A 216 4.87 -0.70 -9.41
C ILE A 216 5.30 0.54 -10.21
N VAL A 217 4.95 1.73 -9.74
CA VAL A 217 5.24 3.02 -10.40
C VAL A 217 6.75 3.14 -10.69
N GLY A 218 7.08 3.34 -11.97
CA GLY A 218 8.44 3.57 -12.43
C GLY A 218 9.31 2.31 -12.58
N MET A 219 8.73 1.11 -12.55
CA MET A 219 9.49 -0.13 -12.81
C MET A 219 9.77 -0.38 -14.27
N HIS A 220 8.91 0.07 -15.20
CA HIS A 220 9.07 -0.03 -16.66
C HIS A 220 9.44 -1.45 -17.16
N GLY A 221 8.76 -2.46 -16.61
CA GLY A 221 8.98 -3.86 -16.97
C GLY A 221 10.27 -4.48 -16.41
N ASN A 222 10.99 -3.75 -15.57
CA ASN A 222 12.24 -4.22 -14.97
C ASN A 222 12.01 -4.85 -13.59
N GLY A 223 13.04 -5.56 -13.12
CA GLY A 223 13.07 -6.15 -11.78
C GLY A 223 12.43 -7.53 -11.70
N ASN A 224 12.22 -7.99 -10.47
CA ASN A 224 11.78 -9.35 -10.17
C ASN A 224 10.33 -9.63 -10.61
N VAL A 225 9.47 -8.62 -10.59
CA VAL A 225 8.05 -8.73 -11.01
C VAL A 225 7.77 -8.07 -12.36
N GLY A 226 8.80 -7.73 -13.14
CA GLY A 226 8.67 -7.09 -14.44
C GLY A 226 8.10 -8.03 -15.51
N ILE A 227 6.99 -7.64 -16.16
CA ILE A 227 6.33 -8.42 -17.22
C ILE A 227 5.94 -7.58 -18.46
N GLY A 228 6.56 -6.42 -18.65
CA GLY A 228 6.27 -5.55 -19.79
C GLY A 228 6.19 -4.08 -19.44
N GLY A 229 5.87 -3.77 -18.20
CA GLY A 229 5.75 -2.39 -17.71
C GLY A 229 4.41 -1.74 -18.03
N CYS A 230 4.26 -0.51 -17.53
CA CYS A 230 3.12 0.36 -17.76
C CYS A 230 3.58 1.69 -18.37
N SER A 231 2.69 2.40 -19.05
CA SER A 231 2.89 3.80 -19.40
C SER A 231 2.77 4.70 -18.16
N ASP A 232 3.26 5.94 -18.24
CA ASP A 232 3.15 6.91 -17.14
C ASP A 232 1.69 7.17 -16.76
N LEU A 233 0.78 7.19 -17.75
CA LEU A 233 -0.66 7.33 -17.50
C LEU A 233 -1.21 6.13 -16.69
N GLN A 234 -0.79 4.91 -17.02
CA GLN A 234 -1.18 3.69 -16.31
C GLN A 234 -0.57 3.63 -14.90
N TYR A 235 0.68 4.09 -14.72
CA TYR A 235 1.26 4.24 -13.38
C TYR A 235 0.53 5.27 -12.53
N LEU A 236 0.10 6.39 -13.13
CA LEU A 236 -0.72 7.38 -12.44
C LEU A 236 -2.08 6.81 -12.04
N GLN A 237 -2.72 6.05 -12.94
CA GLN A 237 -3.99 5.36 -12.64
C GLN A 237 -3.83 4.36 -11.50
N HIS A 238 -2.79 3.52 -11.53
CA HIS A 238 -2.45 2.59 -10.46
C HIS A 238 -2.28 3.32 -9.12
N PHE A 239 -1.47 4.38 -9.09
CA PHE A 239 -1.24 5.15 -7.86
C PHE A 239 -2.54 5.79 -7.34
N ALA A 240 -3.36 6.37 -8.23
CA ALA A 240 -4.64 6.99 -7.87
C ALA A 240 -5.61 5.96 -7.25
N MET A 241 -5.69 4.75 -7.81
CA MET A 241 -6.52 3.66 -7.28
C MET A 241 -6.08 3.24 -5.88
N TRP A 242 -4.78 2.97 -5.66
CA TRP A 242 -4.23 2.60 -4.35
C TRP A 242 -4.44 3.69 -3.31
N ALA A 243 -4.16 4.94 -3.69
CA ALA A 243 -4.36 6.07 -2.81
C ALA A 243 -5.83 6.28 -2.42
N PHE A 244 -6.74 6.21 -3.39
CA PHE A 244 -8.16 6.44 -3.15
C PHE A 244 -8.80 5.33 -2.30
N LEU A 245 -8.47 4.06 -2.60
CA LEU A 245 -8.98 2.92 -1.84
C LEU A 245 -8.33 2.77 -0.45
N GLY A 246 -7.35 3.60 -0.09
CA GLY A 246 -6.72 3.58 1.23
C GLY A 246 -5.77 2.40 1.45
N SER A 247 -5.21 1.84 0.37
CA SER A 247 -4.17 0.82 0.46
C SER A 247 -2.85 1.41 0.98
N PRO A 248 -2.00 0.63 1.65
CA PRO A 248 -0.61 0.99 1.88
C PRO A 248 0.10 1.48 0.60
N LEU A 249 0.91 2.52 0.71
CA LEU A 249 1.68 3.07 -0.41
C LEU A 249 3.15 2.66 -0.27
N ILE A 250 3.45 1.40 -0.59
CA ILE A 250 4.79 0.81 -0.47
C ILE A 250 5.42 0.72 -1.87
N ILE A 251 6.45 1.52 -2.13
CA ILE A 251 7.14 1.59 -3.41
C ILE A 251 7.97 0.32 -3.63
N GLY A 252 7.81 -0.34 -4.79
CA GLY A 252 8.58 -1.52 -5.20
C GLY A 252 9.73 -1.22 -6.18
N ALA A 253 9.83 0.00 -6.71
CA ALA A 253 10.81 0.39 -7.72
C ALA A 253 12.21 0.69 -7.13
N ASP A 254 13.26 0.66 -7.96
CA ASP A 254 14.59 1.15 -7.63
C ASP A 254 14.61 2.69 -7.62
N LEU A 255 14.62 3.30 -6.44
CA LEU A 255 14.54 4.76 -6.27
C LEU A 255 15.70 5.52 -6.94
N ARG A 256 16.83 4.87 -7.19
CA ARG A 256 17.99 5.46 -7.87
C ARG A 256 17.76 5.65 -9.37
N LYS A 257 16.75 4.98 -9.93
CA LYS A 257 16.47 4.93 -11.38
C LYS A 257 15.14 5.58 -11.75
N LEU A 258 14.38 6.07 -10.78
CA LEU A 258 13.13 6.76 -11.06
C LEU A 258 13.38 8.04 -11.85
N ASP A 259 12.66 8.19 -12.95
CA ASP A 259 12.64 9.44 -13.70
C ASP A 259 11.73 10.49 -13.05
N GLU A 260 11.78 11.73 -13.57
CA GLU A 260 11.02 12.84 -13.02
C GLU A 260 9.49 12.70 -13.20
N ALA A 261 9.04 11.99 -14.25
CA ALA A 261 7.62 11.76 -14.47
C ALA A 261 7.05 10.83 -13.39
N ASN A 262 7.73 9.72 -13.11
CA ASN A 262 7.33 8.77 -12.10
C ASN A 262 7.51 9.29 -10.67
N LYS A 263 8.54 10.12 -10.40
CA LYS A 263 8.66 10.85 -9.13
C LYS A 263 7.46 11.77 -8.90
N LYS A 264 7.01 12.51 -9.92
CA LYS A 264 5.83 13.38 -9.82
C LYS A 264 4.57 12.60 -9.46
N ILE A 265 4.40 11.38 -9.99
CA ILE A 265 3.28 10.51 -9.62
C ILE A 265 3.33 10.19 -8.12
N LEU A 266 4.47 9.67 -7.65
CA LEU A 266 4.66 9.31 -6.24
C LEU A 266 4.61 10.52 -5.28
N PHE A 267 4.78 11.74 -5.79
CA PHE A 267 4.73 13.00 -5.06
C PHE A 267 3.40 13.74 -5.22
N CYS A 268 2.40 13.14 -5.85
CA CYS A 268 1.08 13.76 -6.05
C CYS A 268 0.40 14.02 -4.69
N LYS A 269 0.52 15.26 -4.21
CA LYS A 269 0.07 15.65 -2.87
C LYS A 269 -1.42 15.44 -2.66
N GLY A 270 -2.26 15.72 -3.66
CA GLY A 270 -3.70 15.52 -3.52
C GLY A 270 -4.09 14.05 -3.37
N LEU A 271 -3.42 13.14 -4.07
CA LEU A 271 -3.65 11.70 -3.91
C LEU A 271 -3.14 11.19 -2.56
N ILE A 272 -1.96 11.66 -2.13
CA ILE A 272 -1.41 11.33 -0.79
C ILE A 272 -2.34 11.87 0.30
N GLU A 273 -2.86 13.09 0.16
CA GLU A 273 -3.80 13.69 1.12
C GLU A 273 -5.06 12.85 1.28
N ILE A 274 -5.63 12.35 0.18
CA ILE A 274 -6.80 11.46 0.21
C ILE A 274 -6.49 10.14 0.93
N ASN A 275 -5.32 9.55 0.68
CA ASN A 275 -4.87 8.32 1.33
C ASN A 275 -4.60 8.52 2.82
N GLN A 276 -4.01 9.67 3.17
CA GLN A 276 -3.53 10.02 4.50
C GLN A 276 -4.47 10.95 5.27
N ASP A 277 -5.74 11.06 4.86
CA ASP A 277 -6.74 11.87 5.56
C ASP A 277 -6.83 11.51 7.04
N GLU A 278 -7.07 12.49 7.90
CA GLU A 278 -7.03 12.30 9.37
C GLU A 278 -8.12 11.38 9.91
N GLU A 279 -9.28 11.36 9.27
CA GLU A 279 -10.40 10.50 9.66
C GLU A 279 -10.29 9.11 9.04
N CYS A 280 -9.51 8.97 7.97
CA CYS A 280 -9.22 7.69 7.31
C CYS A 280 -10.47 6.87 6.99
N ARG A 281 -11.54 7.51 6.54
CA ARG A 281 -12.79 6.82 6.19
C ARG A 281 -12.60 5.97 4.93
N PRO A 282 -13.24 4.81 4.83
CA PRO A 282 -13.23 4.02 3.60
C PRO A 282 -13.99 4.76 2.49
N PRO A 283 -13.62 4.56 1.21
CA PRO A 283 -14.45 5.00 0.10
C PRO A 283 -15.69 4.13 -0.03
N PHE A 284 -16.66 4.57 -0.82
CA PHE A 284 -17.80 3.78 -1.25
C PHE A 284 -17.98 3.87 -2.77
N LEU A 285 -18.45 2.79 -3.35
CA LEU A 285 -18.76 2.71 -4.77
C LEU A 285 -20.08 3.45 -5.04
N VAL A 286 -20.06 4.43 -5.94
CA VAL A 286 -21.25 5.20 -6.35
C VAL A 286 -21.87 4.56 -7.59
N ASP A 287 -21.04 4.26 -8.61
CA ASP A 287 -21.48 3.71 -9.89
C ASP A 287 -20.38 2.88 -10.55
N HIS A 288 -20.79 1.84 -11.27
CA HIS A 288 -19.92 1.10 -12.18
C HIS A 288 -20.74 0.47 -13.30
N ASP A 289 -20.11 0.15 -14.41
CA ASP A 289 -20.75 -0.52 -15.52
C ASP A 289 -19.83 -1.56 -16.21
N ASP A 290 -20.43 -2.32 -17.14
CA ASP A 290 -19.74 -3.35 -17.91
C ASP A 290 -18.62 -2.80 -18.82
N THR A 291 -18.56 -1.48 -19.02
CA THR A 291 -17.48 -0.81 -19.79
C THR A 291 -16.21 -0.57 -18.98
N ARG A 292 -16.14 -1.09 -17.76
CA ARG A 292 -15.03 -0.92 -16.81
C ARG A 292 -14.83 0.51 -16.34
N LYS A 293 -15.90 1.27 -16.24
CA LYS A 293 -15.96 2.59 -15.63
C LYS A 293 -16.35 2.43 -14.17
N TYR A 294 -15.65 3.12 -13.28
CA TYR A 294 -15.91 3.10 -11.84
C TYR A 294 -15.95 4.52 -11.28
N THR A 295 -16.97 4.80 -10.49
CA THR A 295 -17.12 6.06 -9.75
C THR A 295 -17.15 5.77 -8.27
N PHE A 296 -16.24 6.37 -7.52
CA PHE A 296 -16.17 6.28 -6.06
C PHE A 296 -16.30 7.64 -5.41
N ALA A 297 -16.79 7.65 -4.18
CA ALA A 297 -16.70 8.79 -3.29
C ALA A 297 -16.11 8.38 -1.93
N LYS A 298 -15.52 9.37 -1.23
CA LYS A 298 -14.90 9.19 0.08
C LYS A 298 -15.06 10.46 0.89
N LEU A 299 -15.63 10.35 2.08
CA LEU A 299 -15.70 11.49 3.00
C LEU A 299 -14.31 11.76 3.58
N LEU A 300 -13.90 13.02 3.56
CA LEU A 300 -12.64 13.50 4.12
C LEU A 300 -12.88 14.41 5.34
N SER A 301 -11.84 14.62 6.12
CA SER A 301 -11.82 15.61 7.20
C SER A 301 -12.07 17.04 6.65
N GLY A 302 -12.55 17.95 7.51
CA GLY A 302 -12.72 19.37 7.16
C GLY A 302 -13.87 19.68 6.21
N ASN A 303 -14.97 18.94 6.28
CA ASN A 303 -16.14 19.12 5.40
C ASN A 303 -15.80 18.97 3.91
N ARG A 304 -15.06 17.94 3.58
CA ARG A 304 -14.64 17.66 2.21
C ARG A 304 -15.08 16.27 1.77
N ILE A 305 -15.17 16.10 0.47
CA ILE A 305 -15.46 14.82 -0.18
C ILE A 305 -14.44 14.62 -1.29
N ALA A 306 -13.83 13.45 -1.38
CA ALA A 306 -13.09 13.03 -2.56
C ALA A 306 -14.01 12.26 -3.49
N ILE A 307 -13.91 12.51 -4.81
CA ILE A 307 -14.64 11.83 -5.87
C ILE A 307 -13.60 11.30 -6.86
N ALA A 308 -13.72 10.04 -7.26
CA ALA A 308 -12.82 9.46 -8.24
C ALA A 308 -13.59 8.78 -9.37
N PHE A 309 -13.15 9.04 -10.59
CA PHE A 309 -13.59 8.38 -11.81
C PHE A 309 -12.40 7.62 -12.40
N PHE A 310 -12.57 6.33 -12.65
CA PHE A 310 -11.55 5.46 -13.25
C PHE A 310 -12.10 4.86 -14.54
N ASN A 311 -11.36 4.99 -15.64
CA ASN A 311 -11.64 4.30 -16.89
C ASN A 311 -10.57 3.21 -17.12
N LEU A 312 -10.93 1.95 -16.87
CA LEU A 312 -10.06 0.80 -17.00
C LEU A 312 -10.02 0.20 -18.41
N ALA A 313 -10.70 0.84 -19.37
CA ALA A 313 -10.68 0.42 -20.75
C ALA A 313 -9.25 0.39 -21.31
N ALA A 314 -8.98 -0.42 -22.32
CA ALA A 314 -7.71 -0.43 -23.03
C ALA A 314 -7.59 0.78 -23.97
N GLU A 315 -6.37 1.17 -24.36
CA GLU A 315 -6.07 2.35 -25.18
C GLU A 315 -6.82 2.39 -26.53
N ASP A 316 -7.21 1.25 -27.07
CA ASP A 316 -7.96 1.14 -28.33
C ASP A 316 -9.48 1.28 -28.17
N GLN A 317 -9.96 1.52 -26.94
CA GLN A 317 -11.36 1.71 -26.61
C GLN A 317 -11.73 3.19 -26.46
N TRP A 318 -13.00 3.44 -26.17
CA TRP A 318 -13.55 4.79 -26.20
C TRP A 318 -13.32 5.55 -24.90
N SER A 319 -13.15 6.88 -25.05
CA SER A 319 -13.30 7.76 -23.91
C SER A 319 -14.69 7.68 -23.32
N GLN A 320 -14.80 7.65 -22.01
CA GLN A 320 -16.07 7.53 -21.27
C GLN A 320 -16.54 8.91 -20.77
N ASN A 321 -17.84 9.16 -20.90
CA ASN A 321 -18.46 10.24 -20.12
C ASN A 321 -18.70 9.70 -18.70
N VAL A 322 -18.25 10.44 -17.72
CA VAL A 322 -18.40 10.13 -16.29
C VAL A 322 -19.03 11.30 -15.57
N GLY A 323 -19.79 11.04 -14.54
CA GLY A 323 -20.42 12.09 -13.75
C GLY A 323 -20.97 11.56 -12.44
N ILE A 324 -21.34 12.47 -11.57
CA ILE A 324 -21.96 12.20 -10.29
C ILE A 324 -23.01 13.27 -10.01
N CYS A 325 -24.18 12.85 -9.58
CA CYS A 325 -25.17 13.72 -8.97
C CYS A 325 -24.84 13.90 -7.49
N PHE A 326 -24.99 15.09 -6.96
CA PHE A 326 -24.64 15.32 -5.55
C PHE A 326 -25.64 14.69 -4.59
N ASP A 327 -26.84 14.35 -5.08
CA ASP A 327 -27.79 13.50 -4.32
C ASP A 327 -27.17 12.13 -3.96
N ASP A 328 -26.30 11.57 -4.81
CA ASP A 328 -25.58 10.32 -4.54
C ASP A 328 -24.56 10.46 -3.38
N LEU A 329 -24.20 11.71 -3.04
CA LEU A 329 -23.36 12.08 -1.91
C LEU A 329 -24.16 12.48 -0.68
N GLY A 330 -25.50 12.43 -0.75
CA GLY A 330 -26.41 12.90 0.30
C GLY A 330 -26.55 14.43 0.36
N ILE A 331 -26.26 15.13 -0.74
CA ILE A 331 -26.36 16.59 -0.86
C ILE A 331 -27.50 16.93 -1.83
N HIS A 332 -28.70 17.18 -1.30
CA HIS A 332 -29.83 17.56 -2.12
C HIS A 332 -29.72 18.98 -2.63
N SER A 333 -30.17 19.24 -3.86
CA SER A 333 -30.17 20.56 -4.49
C SER A 333 -30.89 21.63 -3.65
N GLU A 334 -31.98 21.27 -2.96
CA GLU A 334 -32.72 22.18 -2.07
C GLU A 334 -31.96 22.53 -0.77
N SER A 335 -30.85 21.86 -0.46
CA SER A 335 -30.03 22.16 0.73
C SER A 335 -29.32 23.50 0.66
N GLY A 336 -29.14 24.05 -0.52
CA GLY A 336 -28.31 25.23 -0.80
C GLY A 336 -26.81 25.01 -0.61
N ILE A 337 -26.39 23.76 -0.35
CA ILE A 337 -24.97 23.39 -0.28
C ILE A 337 -24.38 23.33 -1.69
N ARG A 338 -23.20 23.93 -1.89
CA ARG A 338 -22.44 23.90 -3.11
C ARG A 338 -21.09 23.23 -2.90
N LEU A 339 -20.49 22.72 -3.94
CA LEU A 339 -19.17 22.09 -3.91
C LEU A 339 -18.16 22.92 -4.73
N GLN A 340 -17.11 23.39 -4.05
CA GLN A 340 -15.91 23.90 -4.72
C GLN A 340 -15.05 22.70 -5.08
N LEU A 341 -14.80 22.49 -6.36
CA LEU A 341 -14.08 21.33 -6.87
C LEU A 341 -12.63 21.69 -7.23
N THR A 342 -11.70 20.83 -6.81
CA THR A 342 -10.28 20.94 -7.18
C THR A 342 -9.81 19.59 -7.69
N ASP A 343 -9.13 19.56 -8.83
CA ASP A 343 -8.47 18.35 -9.33
C ASP A 343 -7.33 17.94 -8.40
N ALA A 344 -7.42 16.76 -7.82
CA ALA A 344 -6.44 16.28 -6.83
C ALA A 344 -5.07 15.95 -7.47
N ILE A 345 -5.03 15.68 -8.78
CA ILE A 345 -3.81 15.31 -9.49
C ILE A 345 -3.06 16.56 -9.93
N THR A 346 -3.76 17.53 -10.52
CA THR A 346 -3.14 18.72 -11.09
C THR A 346 -3.15 19.94 -10.17
N GLY A 347 -4.05 19.96 -9.17
CA GLY A 347 -4.31 21.12 -8.31
C GLY A 347 -5.16 22.20 -8.99
N GLU A 348 -5.72 21.96 -10.18
CA GLU A 348 -6.55 22.89 -10.91
C GLU A 348 -7.88 23.15 -10.19
N ASP A 349 -8.25 24.42 -10.06
CA ASP A 349 -9.58 24.84 -9.60
C ASP A 349 -10.61 24.59 -10.71
N LEU A 350 -11.54 23.68 -10.48
CA LEU A 350 -12.59 23.32 -11.43
C LEU A 350 -13.86 24.19 -11.29
N GLY A 351 -13.93 25.04 -10.25
CA GLY A 351 -15.05 25.93 -9.98
C GLY A 351 -16.07 25.38 -8.98
N ILE A 352 -17.21 26.08 -8.85
CA ILE A 352 -18.29 25.76 -7.91
C ILE A 352 -19.46 25.13 -8.65
N TYR A 353 -19.99 24.06 -8.10
CA TYR A 353 -21.12 23.28 -8.64
C TYR A 353 -22.22 23.13 -7.59
N GLU A 354 -23.48 23.03 -8.04
CA GLU A 354 -24.67 22.98 -7.18
C GLU A 354 -25.33 21.60 -7.16
N ASP A 355 -25.45 20.94 -8.31
CA ASP A 355 -26.25 19.71 -8.44
C ASP A 355 -25.44 18.48 -8.89
N SER A 356 -24.46 18.68 -9.76
CA SER A 356 -23.74 17.58 -10.39
C SER A 356 -22.41 18.04 -10.97
N TYR A 357 -21.54 17.08 -11.21
CA TYR A 357 -20.32 17.26 -12.00
C TYR A 357 -20.24 16.17 -13.06
N ALA A 358 -19.84 16.53 -14.28
CA ALA A 358 -19.60 15.58 -15.37
C ALA A 358 -18.37 15.97 -16.17
N THR A 359 -17.65 14.98 -16.66
CA THR A 359 -16.46 15.16 -17.50
C THR A 359 -16.28 13.97 -18.44
N LYS A 360 -15.26 14.02 -19.27
CA LYS A 360 -14.87 12.91 -20.14
C LYS A 360 -13.47 12.46 -19.81
N ILE A 361 -13.27 11.17 -19.64
CA ILE A 361 -11.97 10.56 -19.37
C ILE A 361 -11.59 9.55 -20.46
N ALA A 362 -10.32 9.57 -20.87
CA ALA A 362 -9.76 8.65 -21.85
C ALA A 362 -9.56 7.25 -21.26
N PRO A 363 -9.32 6.22 -22.08
CA PRO A 363 -8.84 4.93 -21.59
C PRO A 363 -7.60 5.09 -20.71
N ASP A 364 -7.50 4.29 -19.66
CA ASP A 364 -6.43 4.31 -18.65
C ASP A 364 -6.32 5.64 -17.84
N GLU A 365 -7.25 6.58 -18.04
CA GLU A 365 -7.25 7.83 -17.31
C GLU A 365 -8.02 7.72 -15.99
N SER A 366 -7.57 8.51 -15.01
CA SER A 366 -8.25 8.76 -13.74
C SER A 366 -8.52 10.24 -13.57
N LYS A 367 -9.72 10.61 -13.15
CA LYS A 367 -10.05 11.94 -12.67
C LYS A 367 -10.37 11.85 -11.18
N VAL A 368 -9.56 12.49 -10.35
CA VAL A 368 -9.75 12.52 -8.91
C VAL A 368 -9.95 13.95 -8.46
N ILE A 369 -10.99 14.19 -7.67
CA ILE A 369 -11.44 15.53 -7.26
C ILE A 369 -11.52 15.58 -5.74
N ILE A 370 -11.05 16.67 -5.16
CA ILE A 370 -11.36 17.05 -3.77
C ILE A 370 -12.42 18.16 -3.85
N ALA A 371 -13.56 17.89 -3.25
CA ALA A 371 -14.71 18.80 -3.16
C ALA A 371 -14.81 19.38 -1.75
N GLN A 372 -14.75 20.72 -1.63
CA GLN A 372 -15.00 21.43 -0.38
C GLN A 372 -16.47 21.82 -0.31
N LEU A 373 -17.17 21.46 0.78
CA LEU A 373 -18.54 21.87 1.01
C LEU A 373 -18.60 23.38 1.34
N ILE A 374 -19.50 24.09 0.66
CA ILE A 374 -19.86 25.50 0.91
C ILE A 374 -21.29 25.49 1.40
N PHE A 375 -21.50 25.83 2.66
CA PHE A 375 -22.83 25.90 3.27
C PHE A 375 -23.53 27.24 2.94
N PRO A 376 -24.87 27.25 2.83
CA PRO A 376 -25.62 28.50 2.69
C PRO A 376 -25.40 29.37 3.92
N GLU A 377 -25.49 30.72 3.72
CA GLU A 377 -25.41 31.72 4.79
C GLU A 377 -26.61 31.67 5.74
#